data_385f65d6b9c07af635308f0ebe8170ca
#
_entry.id   385f65d6b9c07af635308f0ebe8170ca
#
_cell.length_a   1.000
_cell.length_b   1.000
_cell.length_c   1.000
_cell.angle_alpha   90.00
_cell.angle_beta   90.00
_cell.angle_gamma   90.00
#
_symmetry.space_group_name_H-M   'P 1'
#
loop_
_entity.id
_entity.type
_entity.pdbx_description
1 polymer ?
#
loop_
_entity_poly.entity_id
_entity_poly.type
_entity_poly.pdbx_seq_one_letter_code
_entity_poly.pdbx_strand_id
1 'polypeptide(L)'
;DSAGAFSPLGMYTTEEVIALGRQLGLPERFLIKPPSDGLTGLTDEDNLGFTYHAVNEYVRRGTADPAIKEQIDAKHRASRFKFQTIPVYHNGLPMALEEETDYYK
;
A
#
# COMPACT_ATOMS: atom_id res chain seq x y z
N ASP A 1 8.73 -2.81 0.75
CA ASP A 1 8.06 -1.56 1.16
C ASP A 1 8.45 -1.10 2.56
N SER A 2 8.65 -2.02 3.49
CA SER A 2 9.04 -1.69 4.88
C SER A 2 10.54 -1.48 5.08
N ALA A 3 11.37 -1.63 4.06
CA ALA A 3 12.81 -1.43 4.11
C ALA A 3 13.24 0.04 3.95
N GLY A 4 12.35 0.90 3.51
CA GLY A 4 12.63 2.32 3.29
C GLY A 4 12.54 3.14 4.57
N ALA A 5 13.38 4.19 4.68
CA ALA A 5 13.34 5.12 5.80
C ALA A 5 12.11 6.04 5.78
N PHE A 6 11.52 6.26 4.60
CA PHE A 6 10.29 7.03 4.41
C PHE A 6 9.64 6.65 3.07
N SER A 7 8.37 7.01 2.90
CA SER A 7 7.60 6.72 1.70
C SER A 7 7.13 8.02 1.03
N PRO A 8 7.91 8.58 0.09
CA PRO A 8 7.59 9.87 -0.52
C PRO A 8 6.30 9.85 -1.34
N LEU A 9 5.88 8.68 -1.84
CA LEU A 9 4.67 8.51 -2.65
C LEU A 9 3.46 8.01 -1.85
N GLY A 10 3.61 7.82 -0.53
CA GLY A 10 2.60 7.15 0.29
C GLY A 10 1.22 7.81 0.35
N MET A 11 1.13 9.10 0.02
CA MET A 11 -0.13 9.87 0.02
C MET A 11 -0.74 10.04 -1.37
N TYR A 12 -0.12 9.50 -2.40
CA TYR A 12 -0.60 9.60 -3.77
C TYR A 12 -1.38 8.36 -4.19
N THR A 13 -2.42 8.55 -4.98
CA THR A 13 -3.11 7.45 -5.65
C THR A 13 -2.27 6.95 -6.83
N THR A 14 -2.62 5.76 -7.36
CA THR A 14 -1.91 5.18 -8.52
C THR A 14 -1.98 6.10 -9.74
N GLU A 15 -3.11 6.74 -10.01
CA GLU A 15 -3.27 7.69 -11.11
C GLU A 15 -2.39 8.94 -10.95
N GLU A 16 -2.29 9.45 -9.73
CA GLU A 16 -1.42 10.58 -9.41
C GLU A 16 0.06 10.24 -9.57
N VAL A 17 0.48 9.04 -9.16
CA VAL A 17 1.87 8.55 -9.37
C VAL A 17 2.20 8.45 -10.86
N ILE A 18 1.26 7.96 -11.68
CA ILE A 18 1.43 7.90 -13.14
C ILE A 18 1.54 9.32 -13.73
N ALA A 19 0.71 10.25 -13.28
CA ALA A 19 0.79 11.66 -13.71
C ALA A 19 2.13 12.30 -13.35
N LEU A 20 2.64 12.05 -12.14
CA LEU A 20 3.98 12.48 -11.74
C LEU A 20 5.07 11.87 -12.63
N GLY A 21 4.96 10.60 -12.96
CA GLY A 21 5.90 9.92 -13.86
C GLY A 21 5.96 10.58 -15.25
N ARG A 22 4.81 10.96 -15.80
CA ARG A 22 4.74 11.70 -17.06
C ARG A 22 5.39 13.09 -16.96
N GLN A 23 5.15 13.80 -15.89
CA GLN A 23 5.79 15.10 -15.62
C GLN A 23 7.31 14.98 -15.54
N LEU A 24 7.83 13.89 -15.00
CA LEU A 24 9.26 13.61 -14.90
C LEU A 24 9.86 13.08 -16.21
N GLY A 25 9.05 12.88 -17.26
CA GLY A 25 9.54 12.38 -18.55
C GLY A 25 9.86 10.89 -18.57
N LEU A 26 9.28 10.09 -17.68
CA LEU A 26 9.49 8.64 -17.69
C LEU A 26 8.88 8.01 -18.95
N PRO A 27 9.51 6.96 -19.52
CA PRO A 27 8.97 6.25 -20.68
C PRO A 27 7.58 5.70 -20.40
N GLU A 28 6.64 5.92 -21.34
CA GLU A 28 5.25 5.52 -21.22
C GLU A 28 5.08 4.00 -20.93
N ARG A 29 5.98 3.16 -21.46
CA ARG A 29 5.96 1.71 -21.22
C ARG A 29 6.02 1.33 -19.74
N PHE A 30 6.61 2.16 -18.88
CA PHE A 30 6.63 1.94 -17.43
C PHE A 30 5.36 2.42 -16.75
N LEU A 31 4.73 3.45 -17.30
CA LEU A 31 3.54 4.07 -16.73
C LEU A 31 2.27 3.25 -16.99
N ILE A 32 2.18 2.62 -18.17
CA ILE A 32 1.02 1.82 -18.58
C ILE A 32 1.11 0.35 -18.20
N LYS A 33 2.26 -0.11 -17.69
CA LYS A 33 2.44 -1.51 -17.31
C LYS A 33 1.48 -1.88 -16.17
N PRO A 34 0.62 -2.91 -16.32
CA PRO A 34 -0.26 -3.35 -15.25
C PRO A 34 0.56 -3.82 -14.03
N PRO A 35 0.23 -3.37 -12.82
CA PRO A 35 0.88 -3.85 -11.59
C PRO A 35 0.67 -5.35 -11.40
N SER A 36 1.74 -6.08 -11.07
CA SER A 36 1.67 -7.50 -10.75
C SER A 36 2.80 -7.89 -9.79
N ASP A 37 2.63 -9.02 -9.12
CA ASP A 37 3.68 -9.59 -8.25
C ASP A 37 4.79 -10.31 -9.04
N GLY A 38 4.57 -10.54 -10.34
CA GLY A 38 5.51 -11.26 -11.21
C GLY A 38 5.58 -12.77 -10.96
N LEU A 39 4.74 -13.32 -10.08
CA LEU A 39 4.79 -14.74 -9.67
C LEU A 39 3.63 -15.54 -10.22
N THR A 40 2.42 -15.02 -10.17
CA THR A 40 1.18 -15.75 -10.52
C THR A 40 0.75 -15.58 -11.97
N GLY A 41 1.34 -14.63 -12.71
CA GLY A 41 0.90 -14.24 -14.03
C GLY A 41 -0.39 -13.42 -14.06
N LEU A 42 -0.95 -13.11 -12.89
CA LEU A 42 -2.13 -12.26 -12.73
C LEU A 42 -1.72 -10.82 -12.43
N THR A 43 -2.56 -9.86 -12.78
CA THR A 43 -2.40 -8.48 -12.37
C THR A 43 -2.91 -8.28 -10.94
N ASP A 44 -2.52 -7.17 -10.31
CA ASP A 44 -3.05 -6.82 -8.99
C ASP A 44 -4.57 -6.66 -9.02
N GLU A 45 -5.12 -6.09 -10.08
CA GLU A 45 -6.57 -5.92 -10.23
C GLU A 45 -7.30 -7.26 -10.35
N ASP A 46 -6.71 -8.27 -11.02
CA ASP A 46 -7.26 -9.63 -11.08
C ASP A 46 -7.34 -10.25 -9.67
N ASN A 47 -6.31 -10.05 -8.85
CA ASN A 47 -6.26 -10.54 -7.48
C ASN A 47 -7.20 -9.79 -6.54
N LEU A 48 -7.37 -8.47 -6.73
CA LEU A 48 -8.23 -7.63 -5.90
C LEU A 48 -9.72 -7.83 -6.19
N GLY A 49 -10.09 -8.07 -7.46
CA GLY A 49 -11.47 -8.17 -7.90
C GLY A 49 -12.14 -6.82 -8.17
N PHE A 50 -11.41 -5.72 -8.15
CA PHE A 50 -11.84 -4.37 -8.55
C PHE A 50 -10.66 -3.58 -9.13
N THR A 51 -10.94 -2.50 -9.85
CA THR A 51 -9.90 -1.71 -10.53
C THR A 51 -9.26 -0.69 -9.60
N TYR A 52 -8.02 -0.31 -9.88
CA TYR A 52 -7.36 0.83 -9.22
C TYR A 52 -8.12 2.13 -9.44
N HIS A 53 -8.76 2.30 -10.61
CA HIS A 53 -9.61 3.47 -10.85
C HIS A 53 -10.74 3.58 -9.83
N ALA A 54 -11.43 2.47 -9.53
CA ALA A 54 -12.48 2.44 -8.51
C ALA A 54 -11.94 2.81 -7.11
N VAL A 55 -10.74 2.33 -6.76
CA VAL A 55 -10.07 2.71 -5.49
C VAL A 55 -9.75 4.20 -5.47
N ASN A 56 -9.19 4.74 -6.55
CA ASN A 56 -8.80 6.15 -6.64
C ASN A 56 -10.01 7.08 -6.48
N GLU A 57 -11.12 6.76 -7.16
CA GLU A 57 -12.38 7.51 -7.02
C GLU A 57 -12.92 7.46 -5.59
N TYR A 58 -12.90 6.29 -4.97
CA TYR A 58 -13.34 6.13 -3.59
C TYR A 58 -12.47 6.94 -2.62
N VAL A 59 -11.14 6.88 -2.75
CA VAL A 59 -10.18 7.56 -1.87
C VAL A 59 -10.28 9.09 -2.01
N ARG A 60 -10.38 9.60 -3.25
CA ARG A 60 -10.35 11.05 -3.50
C ARG A 60 -11.72 11.72 -3.43
N ARG A 61 -12.78 11.02 -3.82
CA ARG A 61 -14.13 11.60 -3.95
C ARG A 61 -15.17 10.96 -3.04
N GLY A 62 -14.84 9.85 -2.39
CA GLY A 62 -15.76 9.11 -1.54
C GLY A 62 -16.86 8.38 -2.31
N THR A 63 -16.75 8.30 -3.64
CA THR A 63 -17.75 7.68 -4.52
C THR A 63 -17.33 6.29 -4.97
N ALA A 64 -18.18 5.30 -4.75
CA ALA A 64 -17.98 3.94 -5.25
C ALA A 64 -19.33 3.22 -5.33
N ASP A 65 -19.41 2.22 -6.21
CA ASP A 65 -20.51 1.25 -6.18
C ASP A 65 -20.55 0.59 -4.78
N PRO A 66 -21.73 0.45 -4.14
CA PRO A 66 -21.83 -0.08 -2.78
C PRO A 66 -21.15 -1.45 -2.60
N ALA A 67 -21.25 -2.35 -3.59
CA ALA A 67 -20.61 -3.67 -3.53
C ALA A 67 -19.08 -3.55 -3.59
N ILE A 68 -18.55 -2.68 -4.46
CA ILE A 68 -17.12 -2.42 -4.58
C ILE A 68 -16.59 -1.73 -3.33
N LYS A 69 -17.34 -0.76 -2.80
CA LYS A 69 -17.02 -0.07 -1.55
C LYS A 69 -16.81 -1.05 -0.41
N GLU A 70 -17.75 -1.98 -0.22
CA GLU A 70 -17.63 -3.00 0.83
C GLU A 70 -16.40 -3.90 0.64
N GLN A 71 -16.08 -4.28 -0.59
CA GLN A 71 -14.87 -5.06 -0.87
C GLN A 71 -13.59 -4.29 -0.56
N ILE A 72 -13.51 -3.00 -0.92
CA ILE A 72 -12.38 -2.14 -0.62
C ILE A 72 -12.23 -1.98 0.89
N ASP A 73 -13.31 -1.67 1.60
CA ASP A 73 -13.32 -1.49 3.04
C ASP A 73 -12.90 -2.77 3.77
N ALA A 74 -13.37 -3.93 3.31
CA ALA A 74 -13.00 -5.23 3.88
C ALA A 74 -11.50 -5.51 3.72
N LYS A 75 -10.94 -5.28 2.52
CA LYS A 75 -9.50 -5.45 2.28
C LYS A 75 -8.66 -4.44 3.07
N HIS A 76 -9.13 -3.21 3.19
CA HIS A 76 -8.47 -2.19 4.01
C HIS A 76 -8.42 -2.62 5.48
N ARG A 77 -9.54 -3.07 6.04
CA ARG A 77 -9.58 -3.58 7.42
C ARG A 77 -8.62 -4.76 7.62
N ALA A 78 -8.62 -5.71 6.69
CA ALA A 78 -7.75 -6.89 6.75
C ALA A 78 -6.25 -6.54 6.66
N SER A 79 -5.89 -5.47 5.97
CA SER A 79 -4.50 -5.05 5.76
C SER A 79 -3.99 -4.00 6.75
N ARG A 80 -4.80 -3.60 7.74
CA ARG A 80 -4.42 -2.55 8.72
C ARG A 80 -3.14 -2.87 9.49
N PHE A 81 -2.84 -4.15 9.69
CA PHE A 81 -1.61 -4.58 10.35
C PHE A 81 -0.34 -4.08 9.63
N LYS A 82 -0.41 -3.81 8.32
CA LYS A 82 0.72 -3.29 7.54
C LYS A 82 1.14 -1.87 7.94
N PHE A 83 0.27 -1.15 8.62
CA PHE A 83 0.52 0.22 9.10
C PHE A 83 0.88 0.26 10.59
N GLN A 84 1.00 -0.91 11.21
CA GLN A 84 1.36 -1.05 12.62
C GLN A 84 2.80 -1.52 12.76
N THR A 85 3.39 -1.26 13.91
CA THR A 85 4.70 -1.85 14.25
C THR A 85 4.60 -3.37 14.24
N ILE A 86 5.58 -4.03 13.64
CA ILE A 86 5.65 -5.49 13.61
C ILE A 86 5.75 -6.00 15.03
N PRO A 87 4.84 -6.91 15.47
CA PRO A 87 4.93 -7.48 16.81
C PRO A 87 6.24 -8.25 17.00
N VAL A 88 6.89 -8.02 18.11
CA VAL A 88 8.15 -8.70 18.48
C VAL A 88 7.92 -9.56 19.71
N TYR A 89 8.45 -10.77 19.70
CA TYR A 89 8.42 -11.63 20.86
C TYR A 89 9.36 -11.09 21.94
N HIS A 90 8.82 -10.87 23.12
CA HIS A 90 9.59 -10.44 24.30
C HIS A 90 10.03 -11.67 25.09
N ASN A 91 11.33 -11.92 25.13
CA ASN A 91 11.91 -13.07 25.81
C ASN A 91 12.10 -12.87 27.32
N GLY A 92 11.79 -11.68 27.83
CA GLY A 92 11.93 -11.33 29.25
C GLY A 92 13.38 -11.08 29.70
N LEU A 93 14.35 -11.09 28.79
CA LEU A 93 15.72 -10.76 29.12
C LEU A 93 15.90 -9.24 29.23
N PRO A 94 16.79 -8.79 30.17
CA PRO A 94 17.06 -7.37 30.31
C PRO A 94 17.78 -6.81 29.07
N MET A 95 17.40 -5.61 28.67
CA MET A 95 18.08 -4.85 27.62
C MET A 95 19.01 -3.83 28.25
N ALA A 96 20.24 -3.77 27.73
CA ALA A 96 21.27 -2.86 28.27
C ALA A 96 21.05 -1.40 27.85
N LEU A 97 20.30 -1.15 26.77
CA LEU A 97 20.01 0.16 26.22
C LEU A 97 18.53 0.50 26.44
N GLU A 98 18.25 1.23 27.52
CA GLU A 98 16.87 1.60 27.87
C GLU A 98 16.17 2.45 26.80
N GLU A 99 16.90 3.30 26.09
CA GLU A 99 16.36 4.15 25.03
C GLU A 99 15.83 3.36 23.83
N GLU A 100 16.34 2.15 23.59
CA GLU A 100 15.92 1.31 22.50
C GLU A 100 14.74 0.39 22.84
N THR A 101 14.37 0.27 24.11
CA THR A 101 13.25 -0.60 24.51
C THR A 101 11.92 -0.10 23.99
N ASP A 102 11.78 1.18 23.68
CA ASP A 102 10.55 1.77 23.15
C ASP A 102 10.21 1.28 21.74
N TYR A 103 11.19 0.83 20.96
CA TYR A 103 10.97 0.25 19.64
C TYR A 103 10.24 -1.09 19.68
N TYR A 104 10.24 -1.78 20.81
CA TYR A 104 9.70 -3.12 20.97
C TYR A 104 8.45 -3.17 21.87
N LYS A 105 7.95 -2.02 22.24
CA LYS A 105 6.67 -1.90 22.97
C LYS A 105 5.48 -1.84 22.01
#